data_9300596d7cb4ad2cd5dd3f616e1f2cad
#
_entry.id   9300596d7cb4ad2cd5dd3f616e1f2cad
#
_cell.length_a   1.000
_cell.length_b   1.000
_cell.length_c   1.000
_cell.angle_alpha   90.00
_cell.angle_beta   90.00
_cell.angle_gamma   90.00
#
_symmetry.space_group_name_H-M   'P 1'
#
loop_
_entity.id
_entity.type
_entity.pdbx_description
1 polymer ?
#
loop_
_entity_poly.entity_id
_entity_poly.type
_entity_poly.pdbx_seq_one_letter_code
_entity_poly.pdbx_strand_id
1 'polypeptide(L)'
;MDIISVALKRHSTKAFDASKKLTPEQAEQIKTLLQYSPSSTNSQPWHFIVASTEEGKARVAKSAAGNYVFNERKILDASHVVVFCAKTAMDDAWLKLVVDQEDADGRFATPEAKAANDKGRKFFADMHRKDLHDDAEWMAKQVYLNVGNFQLGVAALGLDAVPIEGFDAAILDAEFGLKEKGYTSLVVVPVGHHSVEDFNATLPKSRLPQNITLTEV
;
A
#
# COMPACT_ATOMS: atom_id res chain seq x y z
N MET A 1 0.36 -5.49 -22.23
CA MET A 1 1.63 -5.99 -21.64
C MET A 1 1.32 -7.30 -20.93
N ASP A 2 2.13 -8.35 -21.11
CA ASP A 2 1.94 -9.62 -20.41
C ASP A 2 2.33 -9.46 -18.93
N ILE A 3 1.42 -9.85 -18.02
CA ILE A 3 1.59 -9.68 -16.56
C ILE A 3 2.75 -10.51 -16.01
N ILE A 4 3.04 -11.67 -16.60
CA ILE A 4 4.17 -12.51 -16.19
C ILE A 4 5.49 -11.81 -16.51
N SER A 5 5.60 -11.23 -17.70
CA SER A 5 6.76 -10.43 -18.09
C SER A 5 6.96 -9.23 -17.15
N VAL A 6 5.88 -8.58 -16.71
CA VAL A 6 5.94 -7.49 -15.71
C VAL A 6 6.49 -8.01 -14.38
N ALA A 7 5.95 -9.12 -13.87
CA ALA A 7 6.40 -9.72 -12.62
C ALA A 7 7.87 -10.14 -12.65
N LEU A 8 8.33 -10.67 -13.79
CA LEU A 8 9.73 -11.05 -13.98
C LEU A 8 10.67 -9.84 -14.11
N LYS A 9 10.21 -8.75 -14.75
CA LYS A 9 11.03 -7.57 -14.98
C LYS A 9 11.14 -6.65 -13.76
N ARG A 10 10.03 -6.44 -13.00
CA ARG A 10 10.04 -5.51 -11.88
C ARG A 10 11.12 -5.86 -10.84
N HIS A 11 11.75 -4.85 -10.27
CA HIS A 11 12.74 -5.01 -9.19
C HIS A 11 12.49 -3.97 -8.09
N SER A 12 13.19 -4.09 -6.96
CA SER A 12 13.16 -3.09 -5.89
C SER A 12 14.26 -2.04 -6.17
N THR A 13 13.84 -0.88 -6.63
CA THR A 13 14.71 0.22 -7.05
C THR A 13 15.56 0.74 -5.88
N LYS A 14 16.85 0.92 -6.10
CA LYS A 14 17.79 1.39 -5.08
C LYS A 14 18.26 2.82 -5.31
N ALA A 15 18.14 3.33 -6.55
CA ALA A 15 18.42 4.71 -6.90
C ALA A 15 17.42 5.20 -7.95
N PHE A 16 16.77 6.34 -7.66
CA PHE A 16 15.82 6.99 -8.57
C PHE A 16 16.48 8.12 -9.33
N ASP A 17 15.99 8.39 -10.54
CA ASP A 17 16.35 9.56 -11.36
C ASP A 17 15.47 10.74 -10.93
N ALA A 18 16.02 11.64 -10.11
CA ALA A 18 15.30 12.79 -9.58
C ALA A 18 14.82 13.78 -10.67
N SER A 19 15.42 13.73 -11.86
CA SER A 19 15.03 14.58 -13.00
C SER A 19 13.77 14.07 -13.71
N LYS A 20 13.42 12.79 -13.56
CA LYS A 20 12.26 12.17 -14.21
C LYS A 20 11.06 12.12 -13.27
N LYS A 21 10.02 12.82 -13.64
CA LYS A 21 8.77 12.85 -12.87
C LYS A 21 7.68 12.05 -13.59
N LEU A 22 6.73 11.53 -12.82
CA LEU A 22 5.53 10.92 -13.38
C LEU A 22 4.74 11.98 -14.18
N THR A 23 4.09 11.54 -15.25
CA THR A 23 3.11 12.39 -15.94
C THR A 23 1.85 12.56 -15.05
N PRO A 24 1.03 13.60 -15.26
CA PRO A 24 -0.24 13.75 -14.56
C PRO A 24 -1.14 12.51 -14.68
N GLU A 25 -1.16 11.86 -15.86
CA GLU A 25 -1.91 10.64 -16.08
C GLU A 25 -1.39 9.47 -15.23
N GLN A 26 -0.07 9.25 -15.20
CA GLN A 26 0.55 8.23 -14.35
C GLN A 26 0.27 8.49 -12.86
N ALA A 27 0.29 9.76 -12.44
CA ALA A 27 -0.03 10.14 -11.07
C ALA A 27 -1.48 9.77 -10.68
N GLU A 28 -2.44 9.94 -11.59
CA GLU A 28 -3.83 9.48 -11.35
C GLU A 28 -3.97 7.96 -11.42
N GLN A 29 -3.24 7.30 -12.32
CA GLN A 29 -3.25 5.84 -12.41
C GLN A 29 -2.74 5.18 -11.14
N ILE A 30 -1.67 5.69 -10.51
CA ILE A 30 -1.19 5.13 -9.23
C ILE A 30 -2.20 5.33 -8.09
N LYS A 31 -2.95 6.44 -8.05
CA LYS A 31 -4.03 6.65 -7.08
C LYS A 31 -5.18 5.66 -7.29
N THR A 32 -5.51 5.38 -8.55
CA THR A 32 -6.51 4.36 -8.91
C THR A 32 -6.09 2.97 -8.44
N LEU A 33 -4.80 2.59 -8.61
CA LEU A 33 -4.28 1.31 -8.11
C LEU A 33 -4.41 1.18 -6.58
N LEU A 34 -4.19 2.27 -5.83
CA LEU A 34 -4.37 2.29 -4.37
C LEU A 34 -5.83 2.07 -3.98
N GLN A 35 -6.76 2.74 -4.67
CA GLN A 35 -8.19 2.69 -4.38
C GLN A 35 -8.80 1.32 -4.66
N TYR A 36 -8.45 0.68 -5.78
CA TYR A 36 -9.12 -0.51 -6.29
C TYR A 36 -8.45 -1.84 -5.89
N SER A 37 -7.64 -1.86 -4.85
CA SER A 37 -7.12 -3.11 -4.31
C SER A 37 -8.21 -3.90 -3.59
N PRO A 38 -8.22 -5.24 -3.71
CA PRO A 38 -9.12 -6.08 -2.92
C PRO A 38 -8.73 -6.10 -1.44
N SER A 39 -9.72 -6.40 -0.58
CA SER A 39 -9.50 -6.66 0.84
C SER A 39 -10.54 -7.65 1.38
N SER A 40 -10.21 -8.33 2.47
CA SER A 40 -11.14 -9.22 3.15
C SER A 40 -12.43 -8.48 3.49
N THR A 41 -13.58 -9.07 3.15
CA THR A 41 -14.94 -8.50 3.33
C THR A 41 -15.10 -7.08 2.76
N ASN A 42 -14.26 -6.69 1.80
CA ASN A 42 -14.17 -5.33 1.26
C ASN A 42 -13.99 -4.27 2.37
N SER A 43 -13.26 -4.61 3.43
CA SER A 43 -13.13 -3.79 4.64
C SER A 43 -12.31 -2.51 4.43
N GLN A 44 -11.42 -2.48 3.45
CA GLN A 44 -10.63 -1.32 3.03
C GLN A 44 -9.99 -0.54 4.21
N PRO A 45 -9.27 -1.19 5.14
CA PRO A 45 -8.82 -0.60 6.39
C PRO A 45 -7.54 0.24 6.21
N TRP A 46 -7.51 1.09 5.21
CA TRP A 46 -6.31 1.83 4.80
C TRP A 46 -6.54 3.31 4.63
N HIS A 47 -5.45 4.03 4.70
CA HIS A 47 -5.30 5.42 4.30
C HIS A 47 -3.96 5.58 3.59
N PHE A 48 -3.90 6.48 2.61
CA PHE A 48 -2.68 6.72 1.85
C PHE A 48 -2.29 8.19 1.93
N ILE A 49 -0.99 8.44 2.13
CA ILE A 49 -0.41 9.77 1.95
C ILE A 49 0.41 9.71 0.67
N VAL A 50 0.12 10.59 -0.27
CA VAL A 50 0.86 10.70 -1.53
C VAL A 50 1.64 12.01 -1.54
N ALA A 51 2.95 11.92 -1.43
CA ALA A 51 3.86 13.06 -1.48
C ALA A 51 4.50 13.16 -2.87
N SER A 52 4.25 14.26 -3.58
CA SER A 52 4.78 14.54 -4.94
C SER A 52 5.62 15.81 -5.00
N THR A 53 5.55 16.66 -3.97
CA THR A 53 6.37 17.88 -3.86
C THR A 53 7.66 17.62 -3.09
N GLU A 54 8.68 18.44 -3.30
CA GLU A 54 9.93 18.33 -2.55
C GLU A 54 9.69 18.47 -1.04
N GLU A 55 8.82 19.40 -0.63
CA GLU A 55 8.42 19.56 0.78
C GLU A 55 7.71 18.32 1.32
N GLY A 56 6.75 17.78 0.58
CA GLY A 56 6.01 16.56 0.99
C GLY A 56 6.93 15.37 1.16
N LYS A 57 7.86 15.16 0.22
CA LYS A 57 8.88 14.09 0.30
C LYS A 57 9.84 14.30 1.46
N ALA A 58 10.28 15.54 1.70
CA ALA A 58 11.14 15.86 2.84
C ALA A 58 10.46 15.56 4.18
N ARG A 59 9.14 15.80 4.29
CA ARG A 59 8.36 15.40 5.47
C ARG A 59 8.36 13.89 5.70
N VAL A 60 8.16 13.09 4.64
CA VAL A 60 8.25 11.63 4.73
C VAL A 60 9.67 11.19 5.09
N ALA A 61 10.70 11.82 4.49
CA ALA A 61 12.10 11.47 4.70
C ALA A 61 12.59 11.67 6.15
N LYS A 62 11.91 12.50 6.97
CA LYS A 62 12.22 12.60 8.41
C LYS A 62 12.21 11.25 9.13
N SER A 63 11.33 10.33 8.69
CA SER A 63 11.25 8.98 9.24
C SER A 63 12.40 8.05 8.83
N ALA A 64 13.19 8.45 7.84
CA ALA A 64 14.37 7.72 7.38
C ALA A 64 15.67 8.18 8.08
N ALA A 65 15.58 8.88 9.21
CA ALA A 65 16.76 9.31 9.97
C ALA A 65 17.41 8.15 10.77
N GLY A 66 18.61 8.38 11.28
CA GLY A 66 19.30 7.45 12.15
C GLY A 66 19.61 6.11 11.46
N ASN A 67 19.12 5.02 12.02
CA ASN A 67 19.36 3.66 11.51
C ASN A 67 18.81 3.42 10.10
N TYR A 68 17.93 4.28 9.59
CA TYR A 68 17.27 4.13 8.30
C TYR A 68 17.74 5.11 7.23
N VAL A 69 18.82 5.87 7.48
CA VAL A 69 19.34 6.91 6.58
C VAL A 69 19.63 6.41 5.16
N PHE A 70 19.93 5.14 4.99
CA PHE A 70 20.13 4.50 3.68
C PHE A 70 18.87 4.47 2.80
N ASN A 71 17.70 4.82 3.34
CA ASN A 71 16.44 4.95 2.60
C ASN A 71 16.10 6.40 2.25
N GLU A 72 16.74 7.39 2.87
CA GLU A 72 16.44 8.81 2.69
C GLU A 72 16.47 9.23 1.21
N ARG A 73 17.57 8.90 0.50
CA ARG A 73 17.71 9.27 -0.92
C ARG A 73 16.65 8.61 -1.81
N LYS A 74 16.22 7.38 -1.51
CA LYS A 74 15.15 6.72 -2.25
C LYS A 74 13.82 7.49 -2.14
N ILE A 75 13.56 8.09 -0.98
CA ILE A 75 12.37 8.91 -0.73
C ILE A 75 12.50 10.26 -1.44
N LEU A 76 13.64 10.94 -1.29
CA LEU A 76 13.83 12.29 -1.82
C LEU A 76 13.93 12.33 -3.36
N ASP A 77 14.61 11.35 -3.96
CA ASP A 77 14.87 11.32 -5.39
C ASP A 77 13.70 10.75 -6.22
N ALA A 78 12.78 10.02 -5.61
CA ALA A 78 11.59 9.52 -6.29
C ALA A 78 10.71 10.65 -6.82
N SER A 79 9.90 10.37 -7.82
CA SER A 79 8.89 11.29 -8.32
C SER A 79 7.76 11.48 -7.30
N HIS A 80 7.23 10.36 -6.82
CA HIS A 80 6.16 10.30 -5.82
C HIS A 80 6.56 9.36 -4.69
N VAL A 81 6.02 9.57 -3.51
CA VAL A 81 6.16 8.66 -2.38
C VAL A 81 4.78 8.38 -1.81
N VAL A 82 4.44 7.12 -1.68
CA VAL A 82 3.18 6.69 -1.08
C VAL A 82 3.47 6.10 0.30
N VAL A 83 2.84 6.64 1.34
CA VAL A 83 2.81 6.03 2.67
C VAL A 83 1.54 5.22 2.80
N PHE A 84 1.69 3.93 3.02
CA PHE A 84 0.59 3.01 3.28
C PHE A 84 0.33 2.94 4.78
N CYS A 85 -0.89 3.32 5.18
CA CYS A 85 -1.31 3.34 6.58
C CYS A 85 -2.46 2.36 6.80
N ALA A 86 -2.45 1.66 7.94
CA ALA A 86 -3.57 0.85 8.39
C ALA A 86 -4.37 1.59 9.46
N LYS A 87 -5.68 1.29 9.54
CA LYS A 87 -6.47 1.66 10.71
C LYS A 87 -5.90 0.98 11.95
N THR A 88 -5.98 1.67 13.09
CA THR A 88 -5.58 1.11 14.39
C THR A 88 -6.68 0.31 15.06
N ALA A 89 -7.94 0.48 14.63
CA ALA A 89 -9.08 -0.30 15.07
C ALA A 89 -10.14 -0.37 13.97
N MET A 90 -10.82 -1.51 13.85
CA MET A 90 -11.97 -1.68 12.98
C MET A 90 -13.24 -1.37 13.77
N ASP A 91 -13.75 -0.15 13.69
CA ASP A 91 -14.95 0.28 14.39
C ASP A 91 -16.23 0.12 13.56
N ASP A 92 -17.39 0.19 14.21
CA ASP A 92 -18.69 0.02 13.55
C ASP A 92 -19.04 1.20 12.63
N ALA A 93 -18.50 2.39 12.90
CA ALA A 93 -18.67 3.54 12.03
C ALA A 93 -17.99 3.34 10.69
N TRP A 94 -16.79 2.74 10.69
CA TRP A 94 -16.08 2.37 9.47
C TRP A 94 -16.82 1.27 8.68
N LEU A 95 -17.30 0.23 9.36
CA LEU A 95 -18.07 -0.84 8.72
C LEU A 95 -19.33 -0.30 8.06
N LYS A 96 -20.01 0.64 8.74
CA LYS A 96 -21.17 1.33 8.19
C LYS A 96 -20.82 2.18 6.96
N LEU A 97 -19.72 2.93 7.02
CA LEU A 97 -19.25 3.74 5.89
C LEU A 97 -19.04 2.88 4.63
N VAL A 98 -18.43 1.70 4.78
CA VAL A 98 -18.20 0.77 3.65
C VAL A 98 -19.52 0.26 3.09
N VAL A 99 -20.46 -0.15 3.94
CA VAL A 99 -21.78 -0.64 3.49
C VAL A 99 -22.61 0.45 2.81
N ASP A 100 -22.55 1.68 3.34
CA ASP A 100 -23.27 2.80 2.73
C ASP A 100 -22.69 3.18 1.35
N GLN A 101 -21.37 3.10 1.20
CA GLN A 101 -20.74 3.30 -0.11
C GLN A 101 -21.11 2.20 -1.10
N GLU A 102 -21.10 0.93 -0.68
CA GLU A 102 -21.54 -0.19 -1.52
C GLU A 102 -22.99 -0.05 -1.98
N ASP A 103 -23.86 0.48 -1.12
CA ASP A 103 -25.25 0.77 -1.46
C ASP A 103 -25.36 1.91 -2.48
N ALA A 104 -24.61 2.98 -2.27
CA ALA A 104 -24.56 4.11 -3.20
C ALA A 104 -24.02 3.70 -4.59
N ASP A 105 -23.09 2.72 -4.62
CA ASP A 105 -22.54 2.14 -5.85
C ASP A 105 -23.50 1.11 -6.51
N GLY A 106 -24.69 0.86 -5.92
CA GLY A 106 -25.70 -0.03 -6.47
C GLY A 106 -25.39 -1.52 -6.32
N ARG A 107 -24.58 -1.92 -5.33
CA ARG A 107 -24.18 -3.32 -5.13
C ARG A 107 -25.29 -4.20 -4.56
N PHE A 108 -26.33 -3.64 -3.99
CA PHE A 108 -27.42 -4.38 -3.36
C PHE A 108 -28.71 -4.27 -4.16
N ALA A 109 -29.23 -5.41 -4.59
CA ALA A 109 -30.50 -5.47 -5.33
C ALA A 109 -31.71 -5.19 -4.42
N THR A 110 -31.61 -5.49 -3.12
CA THR A 110 -32.68 -5.33 -2.14
C THR A 110 -32.14 -4.89 -0.78
N PRO A 111 -32.98 -4.29 0.09
CA PRO A 111 -32.61 -3.95 1.46
C PRO A 111 -32.16 -5.18 2.29
N GLU A 112 -32.76 -6.35 2.03
CA GLU A 112 -32.43 -7.59 2.70
C GLU A 112 -31.00 -8.06 2.33
N ALA A 113 -30.61 -7.91 1.06
CA ALA A 113 -29.25 -8.20 0.58
C ALA A 113 -28.22 -7.29 1.27
N LYS A 114 -28.53 -5.99 1.40
CA LYS A 114 -27.70 -5.03 2.16
C LYS A 114 -27.56 -5.46 3.62
N ALA A 115 -28.66 -5.78 4.29
CA ALA A 115 -28.67 -6.18 5.70
C ALA A 115 -27.88 -7.49 5.92
N ALA A 116 -28.00 -8.46 5.02
CA ALA A 116 -27.26 -9.71 5.09
C ALA A 116 -25.75 -9.50 4.92
N ASN A 117 -25.35 -8.63 3.99
CA ASN A 117 -23.95 -8.27 3.78
C ASN A 117 -23.35 -7.55 5.01
N ASP A 118 -24.06 -6.55 5.55
CA ASP A 118 -23.63 -5.83 6.78
C ASP A 118 -23.45 -6.78 7.96
N LYS A 119 -24.42 -7.67 8.18
CA LYS A 119 -24.34 -8.70 9.22
C LYS A 119 -23.12 -9.63 9.04
N GLY A 120 -22.87 -10.08 7.81
CA GLY A 120 -21.72 -10.94 7.51
C GLY A 120 -20.39 -10.24 7.74
N ARG A 121 -20.27 -8.98 7.33
CA ARG A 121 -19.06 -8.16 7.56
C ARG A 121 -18.81 -7.93 9.05
N LYS A 122 -19.85 -7.57 9.79
CA LYS A 122 -19.77 -7.41 11.26
C LYS A 122 -19.36 -8.69 11.96
N PHE A 123 -19.89 -9.83 11.53
CA PHE A 123 -19.51 -11.13 12.08
C PHE A 123 -18.00 -11.38 11.98
N PHE A 124 -17.39 -11.17 10.79
CA PHE A 124 -15.96 -11.36 10.63
C PHE A 124 -15.13 -10.30 11.38
N ALA A 125 -15.56 -9.05 11.37
CA ALA A 125 -14.89 -7.99 12.14
C ALA A 125 -14.94 -8.29 13.65
N ASP A 126 -16.08 -8.76 14.16
CA ASP A 126 -16.23 -9.11 15.57
C ASP A 126 -15.39 -10.33 15.95
N MET A 127 -15.29 -11.33 15.08
CA MET A 127 -14.39 -12.46 15.27
C MET A 127 -12.94 -11.98 15.49
N HIS A 128 -12.43 -11.08 14.66
CA HIS A 128 -11.09 -10.54 14.83
C HIS A 128 -10.95 -9.65 16.07
N ARG A 129 -11.97 -8.80 16.35
CA ARG A 129 -11.94 -7.88 17.50
C ARG A 129 -12.13 -8.56 18.85
N LYS A 130 -13.00 -9.58 18.93
CA LYS A 130 -13.53 -10.13 20.21
C LYS A 130 -13.04 -11.53 20.51
N ASP A 131 -12.88 -12.38 19.49
CA ASP A 131 -12.53 -13.77 19.68
C ASP A 131 -11.03 -14.01 19.46
N LEU A 132 -10.48 -13.52 18.37
CA LEU A 132 -9.07 -13.69 18.00
C LEU A 132 -8.15 -12.60 18.57
N HIS A 133 -8.69 -11.42 18.83
CA HIS A 133 -7.93 -10.24 19.30
C HIS A 133 -6.75 -9.89 18.37
N ASP A 134 -6.92 -10.05 17.05
CA ASP A 134 -5.90 -9.84 16.02
C ASP A 134 -6.33 -8.82 14.93
N ASP A 135 -7.31 -7.98 15.22
CA ASP A 135 -7.88 -7.04 14.25
C ASP A 135 -6.83 -6.07 13.67
N ALA A 136 -5.87 -5.61 14.46
CA ALA A 136 -4.78 -4.78 13.96
C ALA A 136 -3.90 -5.53 12.94
N GLU A 137 -3.55 -6.79 13.23
CA GLU A 137 -2.79 -7.64 12.32
C GLU A 137 -3.62 -8.00 11.07
N TRP A 138 -4.90 -8.30 11.24
CA TRP A 138 -5.81 -8.56 10.13
C TRP A 138 -5.90 -7.36 9.18
N MET A 139 -6.04 -6.15 9.72
CA MET A 139 -6.04 -4.92 8.93
C MET A 139 -4.71 -4.67 8.22
N ALA A 140 -3.59 -4.90 8.90
CA ALA A 140 -2.26 -4.78 8.31
C ALA A 140 -2.08 -5.75 7.12
N LYS A 141 -2.57 -6.99 7.20
CA LYS A 141 -2.56 -7.97 6.09
C LYS A 141 -3.29 -7.43 4.85
N GLN A 142 -4.40 -6.68 5.03
CA GLN A 142 -5.11 -6.07 3.89
C GLN A 142 -4.29 -4.94 3.25
N VAL A 143 -3.57 -4.15 4.05
CA VAL A 143 -2.65 -3.13 3.53
C VAL A 143 -1.51 -3.78 2.75
N TYR A 144 -0.91 -4.87 3.23
CA TYR A 144 0.14 -5.59 2.50
C TYR A 144 -0.36 -6.24 1.21
N LEU A 145 -1.62 -6.72 1.18
CA LEU A 145 -2.24 -7.16 -0.07
C LEU A 145 -2.29 -6.00 -1.09
N ASN A 146 -2.66 -4.80 -0.63
CA ASN A 146 -2.65 -3.60 -1.47
C ASN A 146 -1.22 -3.25 -1.93
N VAL A 147 -0.22 -3.29 -1.05
CA VAL A 147 1.19 -3.04 -1.41
C VAL A 147 1.64 -3.99 -2.52
N GLY A 148 1.29 -5.27 -2.45
CA GLY A 148 1.63 -6.26 -3.50
C GLY A 148 0.95 -5.93 -4.83
N ASN A 149 -0.35 -5.65 -4.81
CA ASN A 149 -1.14 -5.25 -5.97
C ASN A 149 -0.60 -3.94 -6.59
N PHE A 150 -0.33 -2.95 -5.77
CA PHE A 150 0.21 -1.65 -6.17
C PHE A 150 1.56 -1.79 -6.88
N GLN A 151 2.50 -2.54 -6.31
CA GLN A 151 3.82 -2.73 -6.93
C GLN A 151 3.76 -3.39 -8.31
N LEU A 152 2.87 -4.37 -8.48
CA LEU A 152 2.68 -5.01 -9.78
C LEU A 152 2.04 -4.04 -10.79
N GLY A 153 1.04 -3.27 -10.34
CA GLY A 153 0.38 -2.25 -11.16
C GLY A 153 1.34 -1.14 -11.59
N VAL A 154 2.13 -0.60 -10.66
CA VAL A 154 3.17 0.41 -10.95
C VAL A 154 4.15 -0.09 -12.02
N ALA A 155 4.60 -1.33 -11.90
CA ALA A 155 5.49 -1.93 -12.91
C ALA A 155 4.81 -2.12 -14.27
N ALA A 156 3.50 -2.43 -14.29
CA ALA A 156 2.73 -2.52 -15.52
C ALA A 156 2.57 -1.15 -16.22
N LEU A 157 2.61 -0.04 -15.47
CA LEU A 157 2.65 1.32 -16.00
C LEU A 157 4.05 1.73 -16.53
N GLY A 158 5.04 0.84 -16.45
CA GLY A 158 6.42 1.14 -16.85
C GLY A 158 7.17 2.00 -15.84
N LEU A 159 6.71 2.04 -14.59
CA LEU A 159 7.32 2.76 -13.49
C LEU A 159 8.07 1.81 -12.57
N ASP A 160 8.95 2.36 -11.76
CA ASP A 160 9.77 1.65 -10.79
C ASP A 160 9.35 2.01 -9.36
N ALA A 161 9.48 1.05 -8.45
CA ALA A 161 9.14 1.25 -7.05
C ALA A 161 9.97 0.36 -6.12
N VAL A 162 10.00 0.73 -4.83
CA VAL A 162 10.54 -0.10 -3.76
C VAL A 162 9.69 0.02 -2.51
N PRO A 163 9.22 -1.09 -1.90
CA PRO A 163 8.60 -1.04 -0.59
C PRO A 163 9.68 -0.91 0.49
N ILE A 164 9.49 0.00 1.41
CA ILE A 164 10.39 0.30 2.51
C ILE A 164 9.65 0.08 3.83
N GLU A 165 10.13 -0.86 4.65
CA GLU A 165 9.72 -1.03 6.05
C GLU A 165 10.77 -0.42 7.01
N GLY A 166 11.97 -0.14 6.50
CA GLY A 166 13.04 0.49 7.26
C GLY A 166 12.84 2.01 7.39
N PHE A 167 11.93 2.42 8.27
CA PHE A 167 11.68 3.81 8.66
C PHE A 167 11.16 3.84 10.10
N ASP A 168 11.19 5.00 10.74
CA ASP A 168 10.62 5.21 12.07
C ASP A 168 9.13 5.57 11.95
N ALA A 169 8.26 4.60 12.25
CA ALA A 169 6.82 4.79 12.17
C ALA A 169 6.32 5.83 13.19
N ALA A 170 6.93 5.95 14.37
CA ALA A 170 6.51 6.94 15.37
C ALA A 170 6.76 8.38 14.87
N ILE A 171 7.90 8.62 14.22
CA ILE A 171 8.21 9.91 13.60
C ILE A 171 7.23 10.20 12.46
N LEU A 172 6.96 9.23 11.60
CA LEU A 172 6.07 9.40 10.45
C LEU A 172 4.62 9.63 10.88
N ASP A 173 4.14 8.85 11.85
CA ASP A 173 2.80 9.00 12.40
C ASP A 173 2.60 10.38 13.05
N ALA A 174 3.59 10.86 13.82
CA ALA A 174 3.55 12.18 14.43
C ALA A 174 3.57 13.31 13.39
N GLU A 175 4.41 13.19 12.34
CA GLU A 175 4.54 14.21 11.28
C GLU A 175 3.20 14.44 10.56
N PHE A 176 2.37 13.40 10.39
CA PHE A 176 1.11 13.48 9.67
C PHE A 176 -0.14 13.40 10.57
N GLY A 177 0.05 13.35 11.90
CA GLY A 177 -1.05 13.24 12.86
C GLY A 177 -1.90 11.98 12.61
N LEU A 178 -1.26 10.84 12.36
CA LEU A 178 -1.96 9.62 11.98
C LEU A 178 -2.69 8.99 13.16
N LYS A 179 -2.10 8.99 14.35
CA LYS A 179 -2.71 8.37 15.54
C LYS A 179 -4.01 9.04 15.93
N GLU A 180 -4.08 10.37 15.86
CA GLU A 180 -5.28 11.17 16.13
C GLU A 180 -6.39 10.88 15.11
N LYS A 181 -6.03 10.43 13.91
CA LYS A 181 -6.95 10.03 12.85
C LYS A 181 -7.29 8.53 12.87
N GLY A 182 -6.74 7.77 13.83
CA GLY A 182 -6.96 6.33 13.96
C GLY A 182 -6.19 5.48 12.96
N TYR A 183 -4.99 5.93 12.53
CA TYR A 183 -4.12 5.22 11.60
C TYR A 183 -2.69 5.08 12.13
N THR A 184 -1.94 4.16 11.53
CA THR A 184 -0.50 4.00 11.70
C THR A 184 0.14 3.66 10.36
N SER A 185 1.35 4.17 10.12
CA SER A 185 2.11 3.89 8.90
C SER A 185 2.73 2.49 8.95
N LEU A 186 2.70 1.76 7.82
CA LEU A 186 3.25 0.40 7.70
C LEU A 186 4.35 0.28 6.66
N VAL A 187 4.18 0.92 5.49
CA VAL A 187 5.12 0.80 4.38
C VAL A 187 5.23 2.14 3.67
N VAL A 188 6.44 2.56 3.33
CA VAL A 188 6.73 3.69 2.46
C VAL A 188 7.13 3.17 1.10
N VAL A 189 6.47 3.62 0.03
CA VAL A 189 6.74 3.18 -1.34
C VAL A 189 7.09 4.37 -2.23
N PRO A 190 8.39 4.69 -2.41
CA PRO A 190 8.85 5.57 -3.47
C PRO A 190 8.52 5.00 -4.85
N VAL A 191 8.05 5.87 -5.75
CA VAL A 191 7.68 5.55 -7.14
C VAL A 191 8.32 6.56 -8.08
N GLY A 192 8.89 6.09 -9.19
CA GLY A 192 9.55 6.94 -10.16
C GLY A 192 10.16 6.15 -11.30
N HIS A 193 11.28 6.61 -11.78
CA HIS A 193 12.12 5.92 -12.77
C HIS A 193 13.48 5.64 -12.12
N HIS A 194 14.02 4.43 -12.30
CA HIS A 194 15.36 4.14 -11.80
C HIS A 194 16.42 4.98 -12.52
N SER A 195 17.49 5.31 -11.81
CA SER A 195 18.66 5.96 -12.38
C SER A 195 19.64 4.93 -12.96
N VAL A 196 20.62 5.41 -13.71
CA VAL A 196 21.72 4.57 -14.20
C VAL A 196 22.60 3.99 -13.06
N GLU A 197 22.51 4.58 -11.87
CA GLU A 197 23.23 4.15 -10.67
C GLU A 197 22.48 3.05 -9.90
N ASP A 198 21.27 2.68 -10.34
CA ASP A 198 20.52 1.59 -9.68
C ASP A 198 21.15 0.23 -10.00
N PHE A 199 22.06 -0.18 -9.12
CA PHE A 199 22.74 -1.46 -9.26
C PHE A 199 21.79 -2.65 -9.31
N ASN A 200 20.61 -2.54 -8.71
CA ASN A 200 19.63 -3.63 -8.64
C ASN A 200 18.85 -3.83 -9.95
N ALA A 201 18.85 -2.83 -10.84
CA ALA A 201 18.19 -2.92 -12.12
C ALA A 201 18.85 -3.96 -13.07
N THR A 202 20.15 -4.19 -12.90
CA THR A 202 20.95 -5.09 -13.74
C THR A 202 21.18 -6.47 -13.12
N LEU A 203 20.86 -6.67 -11.84
CA LEU A 203 21.03 -7.94 -11.18
C LEU A 203 19.97 -8.97 -11.61
N PRO A 204 20.34 -10.24 -11.74
CA PRO A 204 19.37 -11.30 -12.00
C PRO A 204 18.38 -11.42 -10.83
N LYS A 205 17.09 -11.61 -11.16
CA LYS A 205 16.08 -11.88 -10.16
C LYS A 205 16.32 -13.24 -9.50
N SER A 206 16.34 -13.26 -8.18
CA SER A 206 16.47 -14.49 -7.40
C SER A 206 15.19 -14.81 -6.65
N ARG A 207 14.73 -16.05 -6.73
CA ARG A 207 13.63 -16.64 -5.97
C ARG A 207 13.96 -18.09 -5.67
N LEU A 208 13.40 -18.60 -4.57
CA LEU A 208 13.46 -20.03 -4.30
C LEU A 208 12.76 -20.81 -5.43
N PRO A 209 13.23 -22.01 -5.77
CA PRO A 209 12.60 -22.83 -6.80
C PRO A 209 11.20 -23.30 -6.37
N GLN A 210 10.33 -23.57 -7.35
CA GLN A 210 8.93 -23.91 -7.11
C GLN A 210 8.74 -25.14 -6.21
N ASN A 211 9.59 -26.15 -6.35
CA ASN A 211 9.52 -27.36 -5.53
C ASN A 211 9.77 -27.14 -4.03
N ILE A 212 10.24 -25.94 -3.62
CA ILE A 212 10.38 -25.55 -2.21
C ILE A 212 9.16 -24.76 -1.75
N THR A 213 8.53 -24.03 -2.64
CA THR A 213 7.48 -23.05 -2.29
C THR A 213 6.08 -23.46 -2.72
N LEU A 214 5.94 -24.50 -3.54
CA LEU A 214 4.68 -25.00 -4.07
C LEU A 214 4.47 -26.47 -3.74
N THR A 215 3.23 -26.81 -3.40
CA THR A 215 2.74 -28.19 -3.32
C THR A 215 1.50 -28.28 -4.20
N GLU A 216 1.52 -29.19 -5.17
CA GLU A 216 0.33 -29.53 -5.97
C GLU A 216 -0.36 -30.73 -5.33
N VAL A 217 -1.70 -30.65 -5.16
CA VAL A 217 -2.53 -31.69 -4.54
C VAL A 217 -3.66 -32.10 -5.45
#